data_fec16d4f3a3518381adc92abea1eb15d
#
_entry.id   fec16d4f3a3518381adc92abea1eb15d
#
_cell.length_a   1.000
_cell.length_b   1.000
_cell.length_c   1.000
_cell.angle_alpha   90.00
_cell.angle_beta   90.00
_cell.angle_gamma   90.00
#
_symmetry.space_group_name_H-M   'P 1'
#
loop_
_entity.id
_entity.type
_entity.pdbx_description
1 polymer ?
#
loop_
_entity_poly.entity_id
_entity_poly.type
_entity_poly.pdbx_seq_one_letter_code
_entity_poly.pdbx_strand_id
1 'polypeptide(L)'
;MDYNIVSPVHTKVVSENESKGVYELEGFYPGYGHTIGNSLRRILLSSLPGAAVTRAKIEGASNEFMTLPGVLEDVVTILLNLKQLRFKLHGDGPETAVLDAKGAKEIKGKDVKCPTQLELLNRDQHIATLTDKGARFIAELIIEKGIGFVPSEELMKDKVSVGTLVLDAIFTPIRRATYEVENMRVGDRTDYNLVRLFIETDGTISPREAFKQALVIMKKQIEQLDIFVSDEKSEELVRGSEAGKEIVEEKFVGMKISARTKNALLAAGIGLPEDIALNSEAEIKELEGIGDKAVSEIKKALAKLGLALRE
;
A
#
# COMPACT_ATOMS: atom_id res chain seq x y z
N MET A 1 44.10 9.42 -2.80
CA MET A 1 42.85 9.76 -2.05
C MET A 1 41.85 8.66 -2.38
N ASP A 2 41.38 7.95 -1.39
CA ASP A 2 40.36 6.93 -1.57
C ASP A 2 39.01 7.62 -1.72
N TYR A 3 38.42 7.57 -2.90
CA TYR A 3 37.10 8.16 -3.22
C TYR A 3 35.94 7.19 -2.94
N ASN A 4 36.20 6.09 -2.22
CA ASN A 4 35.16 5.11 -1.90
C ASN A 4 34.23 5.63 -0.78
N ILE A 5 32.96 5.80 -1.13
CA ILE A 5 31.90 6.05 -0.15
C ILE A 5 31.65 4.73 0.59
N VAL A 6 32.03 4.70 1.86
CA VAL A 6 31.84 3.52 2.72
C VAL A 6 30.34 3.35 3.01
N SER A 7 29.83 2.15 2.81
CA SER A 7 28.45 1.81 3.17
C SER A 7 28.27 1.76 4.70
N PRO A 8 27.06 2.08 5.21
CA PRO A 8 26.78 1.98 6.65
C PRO A 8 27.00 0.54 7.14
N VAL A 9 27.59 0.39 8.32
CA VAL A 9 28.14 -0.90 8.78
C VAL A 9 27.16 -1.65 9.65
N HIS A 10 26.37 -0.99 10.51
CA HIS A 10 25.51 -1.65 11.48
C HIS A 10 24.20 -0.92 11.73
N THR A 11 23.14 -1.70 11.94
CA THR A 11 21.87 -1.24 12.51
C THR A 11 21.71 -1.87 13.88
N LYS A 12 21.58 -1.05 14.92
CA LYS A 12 21.44 -1.48 16.30
C LYS A 12 20.06 -1.09 16.84
N VAL A 13 19.42 -2.00 17.55
CA VAL A 13 18.18 -1.70 18.28
C VAL A 13 18.59 -1.20 19.67
N VAL A 14 18.28 0.06 19.97
CA VAL A 14 18.59 0.67 21.28
C VAL A 14 17.49 0.31 22.27
N SER A 15 16.25 0.49 21.89
CA SER A 15 15.09 0.10 22.67
C SER A 15 13.92 -0.22 21.74
N GLU A 16 13.11 -1.20 22.13
CA GLU A 16 11.94 -1.59 21.37
C GLU A 16 10.88 -2.13 22.31
N ASN A 17 9.65 -1.65 22.17
CA ASN A 17 8.47 -2.21 22.78
C ASN A 17 7.35 -2.33 21.74
N GLU A 18 6.12 -2.69 22.14
CA GLU A 18 5.01 -2.95 21.21
C GLU A 18 4.68 -1.76 20.29
N SER A 19 4.82 -0.52 20.78
CA SER A 19 4.44 0.70 20.04
C SER A 19 5.57 1.71 19.82
N LYS A 20 6.74 1.55 20.48
CA LYS A 20 7.85 2.50 20.35
C LYS A 20 9.15 1.76 20.07
N GLY A 21 9.93 2.28 19.13
CA GLY A 21 11.25 1.76 18.79
C GLY A 21 12.27 2.86 18.57
N VAL A 22 13.50 2.61 18.99
CA VAL A 22 14.67 3.46 18.75
C VAL A 22 15.75 2.63 18.08
N TYR A 23 16.14 3.06 16.89
CA TYR A 23 17.11 2.35 16.05
C TYR A 23 18.28 3.26 15.75
N GLU A 24 19.50 2.77 15.93
CA GLU A 24 20.74 3.43 15.55
C GLU A 24 21.28 2.81 14.26
N LEU A 25 21.57 3.69 13.30
CA LEU A 25 22.15 3.36 12.00
C LEU A 25 23.54 4.00 11.96
N GLU A 26 24.57 3.19 11.98
CA GLU A 26 25.96 3.63 12.17
C GLU A 26 26.75 3.63 10.87
N GLY A 27 27.72 4.55 10.76
CA GLY A 27 28.74 4.55 9.73
C GLY A 27 28.32 5.18 8.40
N PHE A 28 27.36 6.08 8.38
CA PHE A 28 27.06 6.85 7.17
C PHE A 28 28.19 7.83 6.84
N TYR A 29 28.52 7.92 5.57
CA TYR A 29 29.43 8.95 5.07
C TYR A 29 28.86 10.35 5.41
N PRO A 30 29.74 11.35 5.66
CA PRO A 30 29.31 12.70 6.06
C PRO A 30 28.21 13.28 5.17
N GLY A 31 27.12 13.75 5.80
CA GLY A 31 25.95 14.31 5.12
C GLY A 31 24.84 13.29 4.75
N TYR A 32 25.17 12.02 4.56
CA TYR A 32 24.18 10.99 4.18
C TYR A 32 23.20 10.68 5.32
N GLY A 33 23.60 10.90 6.58
CA GLY A 33 22.70 10.70 7.72
C GLY A 33 21.42 11.51 7.63
N HIS A 34 21.51 12.78 7.24
CA HIS A 34 20.33 13.64 7.05
C HIS A 34 19.48 13.19 5.85
N THR A 35 20.11 12.82 4.74
CA THR A 35 19.42 12.37 3.52
C THR A 35 18.60 11.12 3.80
N ILE A 36 19.21 10.09 4.39
CA ILE A 36 18.55 8.81 4.68
C ILE A 36 17.54 8.96 5.82
N GLY A 37 17.91 9.66 6.91
CA GLY A 37 17.03 9.87 8.05
C GLY A 37 15.75 10.62 7.68
N ASN A 38 15.84 11.68 6.87
CA ASN A 38 14.67 12.41 6.39
C ASN A 38 13.82 11.58 5.41
N SER A 39 14.47 10.85 4.50
CA SER A 39 13.74 9.98 3.55
C SER A 39 12.95 8.90 4.28
N LEU A 40 13.57 8.20 5.23
CA LEU A 40 12.89 7.20 6.07
C LEU A 40 11.74 7.80 6.87
N ARG A 41 11.97 8.95 7.53
CA ARG A 41 10.92 9.65 8.27
C ARG A 41 9.72 9.97 7.40
N ARG A 42 9.96 10.48 6.18
CA ARG A 42 8.88 10.82 5.23
C ARG A 42 8.12 9.58 4.79
N ILE A 43 8.80 8.50 4.43
CA ILE A 43 8.18 7.24 4.01
C ILE A 43 7.34 6.65 5.16
N LEU A 44 7.86 6.64 6.38
CA LEU A 44 7.14 6.18 7.56
C LEU A 44 5.81 6.92 7.74
N LEU A 45 5.82 8.26 7.62
CA LEU A 45 4.63 9.08 7.86
C LEU A 45 3.61 9.05 6.72
N SER A 46 4.04 8.87 5.46
CA SER A 46 3.19 9.06 4.28
C SER A 46 2.85 7.80 3.51
N SER A 47 3.65 6.73 3.62
CA SER A 47 3.62 5.67 2.61
C SER A 47 3.31 4.28 3.18
N LEU A 48 3.15 4.14 4.49
CA LEU A 48 2.77 2.87 5.10
C LEU A 48 1.25 2.67 5.01
N PRO A 49 0.80 1.47 4.59
CA PRO A 49 -0.62 1.15 4.55
C PRO A 49 -1.18 0.93 5.95
N GLY A 50 -2.44 1.26 6.12
CA GLY A 50 -3.19 0.98 7.33
C GLY A 50 -4.68 0.87 7.04
N ALA A 51 -5.50 0.74 8.08
CA ALA A 51 -6.94 0.64 7.98
C ALA A 51 -7.62 1.70 8.86
N ALA A 52 -8.68 2.32 8.33
CA ALA A 52 -9.44 3.35 9.03
C ALA A 52 -10.93 3.24 8.74
N VAL A 53 -11.75 3.81 9.62
CA VAL A 53 -13.18 4.00 9.37
C VAL A 53 -13.32 5.13 8.35
N THR A 54 -13.86 4.83 7.18
CA THR A 54 -14.12 5.80 6.11
C THR A 54 -15.56 6.29 6.11
N ARG A 55 -16.50 5.41 6.49
CA ARG A 55 -17.93 5.71 6.48
C ARG A 55 -18.59 5.12 7.73
N ALA A 56 -19.57 5.83 8.26
CA ALA A 56 -20.41 5.36 9.36
C ALA A 56 -21.88 5.61 9.03
N LYS A 57 -22.73 4.62 9.29
CA LYS A 57 -24.18 4.76 9.23
C LYS A 57 -24.73 4.58 10.63
N ILE A 58 -25.28 5.65 11.20
CA ILE A 58 -25.81 5.67 12.56
C ILE A 58 -27.33 5.76 12.48
N GLU A 59 -28.03 4.84 13.14
CA GLU A 59 -29.50 4.86 13.16
C GLU A 59 -30.02 6.13 13.83
N GLY A 60 -30.93 6.84 13.13
CA GLY A 60 -31.48 8.12 13.60
C GLY A 60 -30.62 9.35 13.26
N ALA A 61 -29.41 9.20 12.71
CA ALA A 61 -28.59 10.34 12.27
C ALA A 61 -28.73 10.52 10.76
N SER A 62 -29.24 11.67 10.31
CA SER A 62 -29.30 12.04 8.91
C SER A 62 -28.15 12.98 8.49
N ASN A 63 -27.52 13.66 9.45
CA ASN A 63 -26.35 14.52 9.25
C ASN A 63 -25.48 14.54 10.52
N GLU A 64 -24.29 15.11 10.40
CA GLU A 64 -23.28 15.11 11.47
C GLU A 64 -23.56 16.09 12.62
N PHE A 65 -24.41 17.11 12.40
CA PHE A 65 -24.70 18.17 13.40
C PHE A 65 -25.89 17.85 14.29
N MET A 66 -26.40 16.62 14.26
CA MET A 66 -27.56 16.19 15.07
C MET A 66 -27.15 15.68 16.43
N THR A 67 -28.14 15.68 17.33
CA THR A 67 -28.10 14.93 18.60
C THR A 67 -29.02 13.73 18.51
N LEU A 68 -28.68 12.64 19.21
CA LEU A 68 -29.45 11.41 19.25
C LEU A 68 -30.19 11.30 20.59
N PRO A 69 -31.49 10.95 20.60
CA PRO A 69 -32.24 10.75 21.86
C PRO A 69 -31.60 9.69 22.73
N GLY A 70 -31.34 10.00 24.00
CA GLY A 70 -30.77 9.08 24.97
C GLY A 70 -29.27 8.84 24.81
N VAL A 71 -28.58 9.62 24.00
CA VAL A 71 -27.11 9.65 23.85
C VAL A 71 -26.60 10.99 24.37
N LEU A 72 -25.52 10.97 25.13
CA LEU A 72 -24.95 12.18 25.75
C LEU A 72 -24.22 13.04 24.71
N GLU A 73 -23.44 12.40 23.83
CA GLU A 73 -22.62 13.05 22.82
C GLU A 73 -23.44 13.36 21.57
N ASP A 74 -23.07 14.44 20.88
CA ASP A 74 -23.55 14.76 19.54
C ASP A 74 -22.89 13.85 18.49
N VAL A 75 -23.47 13.79 17.28
CA VAL A 75 -22.99 12.93 16.21
C VAL A 75 -21.56 13.29 15.81
N VAL A 76 -21.18 14.57 15.78
CA VAL A 76 -19.81 15.00 15.46
C VAL A 76 -18.82 14.41 16.46
N THR A 77 -19.11 14.48 17.75
CA THR A 77 -18.24 13.92 18.80
C THR A 77 -18.15 12.38 18.67
N ILE A 78 -19.25 11.72 18.34
CA ILE A 78 -19.25 10.27 18.08
C ILE A 78 -18.35 9.95 16.88
N LEU A 79 -18.46 10.68 15.77
CA LEU A 79 -17.61 10.49 14.58
C LEU A 79 -16.13 10.71 14.92
N LEU A 80 -15.79 11.72 15.72
CA LEU A 80 -14.42 11.95 16.18
C LEU A 80 -13.89 10.80 17.03
N ASN A 81 -14.73 10.22 17.88
CA ASN A 81 -14.38 9.04 18.68
C ASN A 81 -14.21 7.78 17.80
N LEU A 82 -15.09 7.59 16.80
CA LEU A 82 -14.97 6.48 15.83
C LEU A 82 -13.67 6.58 15.01
N LYS A 83 -13.24 7.79 14.65
CA LYS A 83 -11.98 8.06 13.95
C LYS A 83 -10.74 7.66 14.77
N GLN A 84 -10.87 7.56 16.10
CA GLN A 84 -9.79 7.13 16.98
C GLN A 84 -9.67 5.61 17.10
N LEU A 85 -10.63 4.84 16.59
CA LEU A 85 -10.56 3.38 16.56
C LEU A 85 -9.39 2.93 15.67
N ARG A 86 -8.67 1.90 16.09
CA ARG A 86 -7.52 1.34 15.38
C ARG A 86 -7.80 -0.10 14.98
N PHE A 87 -7.89 -0.28 13.68
CA PHE A 87 -8.22 -1.57 13.08
C PHE A 87 -7.02 -2.18 12.35
N LYS A 88 -6.93 -3.49 12.44
CA LYS A 88 -6.05 -4.30 11.59
C LYS A 88 -6.92 -5.10 10.64
N LEU A 89 -6.77 -4.84 9.36
CA LEU A 89 -7.53 -5.49 8.29
C LEU A 89 -6.64 -6.51 7.58
N HIS A 90 -7.04 -7.78 7.60
CA HIS A 90 -6.30 -8.90 7.00
C HIS A 90 -6.66 -9.12 5.51
N GLY A 91 -7.83 -8.64 5.06
CA GLY A 91 -8.28 -8.68 3.66
C GLY A 91 -7.88 -7.44 2.87
N ASP A 92 -8.18 -7.40 1.57
CA ASP A 92 -7.94 -6.25 0.70
C ASP A 92 -9.21 -5.45 0.37
N GLY A 93 -10.39 -6.00 0.67
CA GLY A 93 -11.67 -5.33 0.45
C GLY A 93 -12.15 -4.53 1.67
N PRO A 94 -13.20 -3.69 1.48
CA PRO A 94 -13.87 -3.02 2.58
C PRO A 94 -14.57 -4.03 3.49
N GLU A 95 -14.47 -3.82 4.80
CA GLU A 95 -15.15 -4.64 5.80
C GLU A 95 -16.12 -3.81 6.63
N THR A 96 -17.22 -4.43 7.06
CA THR A 96 -18.24 -3.76 7.86
C THR A 96 -18.24 -4.27 9.29
N ALA A 97 -18.00 -3.38 10.25
CA ALA A 97 -18.19 -3.66 11.66
C ALA A 97 -19.54 -3.09 12.14
N VAL A 98 -20.18 -3.80 13.06
CA VAL A 98 -21.49 -3.41 13.57
C VAL A 98 -21.40 -3.16 15.08
N LEU A 99 -21.99 -2.05 15.52
CA LEU A 99 -22.16 -1.71 16.92
C LEU A 99 -23.66 -1.69 17.22
N ASP A 100 -24.11 -2.51 18.19
CA ASP A 100 -25.49 -2.54 18.71
C ASP A 100 -25.42 -2.54 20.24
N ALA A 101 -25.76 -1.41 20.84
CA ALA A 101 -25.72 -1.20 22.28
C ALA A 101 -27.07 -0.77 22.80
N LYS A 102 -27.48 -1.32 23.98
CA LYS A 102 -28.76 -1.05 24.62
C LYS A 102 -28.59 -0.76 26.10
N GLY A 103 -29.44 0.11 26.61
CA GLY A 103 -29.52 0.46 28.04
C GLY A 103 -28.46 1.49 28.44
N ALA A 104 -28.65 2.12 29.61
CA ALA A 104 -27.73 3.12 30.13
C ALA A 104 -26.34 2.53 30.37
N LYS A 105 -25.37 2.84 29.51
CA LYS A 105 -23.98 2.37 29.59
C LYS A 105 -23.03 3.21 28.72
N GLU A 106 -21.78 3.18 29.09
CA GLU A 106 -20.70 3.69 28.23
C GLU A 106 -20.41 2.67 27.14
N ILE A 107 -20.41 3.13 25.88
CA ILE A 107 -20.11 2.34 24.70
C ILE A 107 -18.60 2.50 24.41
N LYS A 108 -17.91 1.39 24.29
CA LYS A 108 -16.47 1.33 24.02
C LYS A 108 -16.18 0.48 22.79
N GLY A 109 -14.93 0.52 22.32
CA GLY A 109 -14.47 -0.31 21.21
C GLY A 109 -14.80 -1.80 21.38
N LYS A 110 -14.79 -2.35 22.62
CA LYS A 110 -15.17 -3.74 22.89
C LYS A 110 -16.61 -4.12 22.51
N ASP A 111 -17.51 -3.13 22.40
CA ASP A 111 -18.91 -3.34 22.00
C ASP A 111 -19.06 -3.43 20.46
N VAL A 112 -18.01 -3.10 19.69
CA VAL A 112 -17.97 -3.22 18.24
C VAL A 112 -17.78 -4.69 17.85
N LYS A 113 -18.67 -5.20 17.04
CA LYS A 113 -18.60 -6.55 16.47
C LYS A 113 -17.88 -6.51 15.14
N CYS A 114 -16.70 -7.09 15.11
CA CYS A 114 -15.87 -7.17 13.91
C CYS A 114 -16.05 -8.54 13.23
N PRO A 115 -16.05 -8.59 11.86
CA PRO A 115 -15.94 -9.85 11.12
C PRO A 115 -14.55 -10.46 11.31
N THR A 116 -14.36 -11.71 10.88
CA THR A 116 -13.13 -12.49 11.10
C THR A 116 -11.88 -11.84 10.51
N GLN A 117 -12.05 -11.06 9.43
CA GLN A 117 -10.92 -10.41 8.73
C GLN A 117 -10.55 -9.06 9.35
N LEU A 118 -11.29 -8.57 10.34
CA LEU A 118 -11.10 -7.27 10.96
C LEU A 118 -10.86 -7.42 12.47
N GLU A 119 -9.76 -6.89 12.96
CA GLU A 119 -9.40 -6.88 14.37
C GLU A 119 -9.35 -5.44 14.90
N LEU A 120 -10.07 -5.17 16.00
CA LEU A 120 -10.00 -3.90 16.73
C LEU A 120 -9.00 -4.03 17.89
N LEU A 121 -7.99 -3.17 17.90
CA LEU A 121 -6.89 -3.22 18.87
C LEU A 121 -7.17 -2.40 20.13
N ASN A 122 -7.66 -1.16 19.98
CA ASN A 122 -7.94 -0.27 21.12
C ASN A 122 -9.37 -0.45 21.66
N ARG A 123 -9.65 -1.62 22.24
CA ARG A 123 -10.97 -2.03 22.72
C ARG A 123 -11.57 -1.13 23.82
N ASP A 124 -10.73 -0.40 24.55
CA ASP A 124 -11.16 0.49 25.63
C ASP A 124 -11.47 1.91 25.14
N GLN A 125 -11.29 2.21 23.85
CA GLN A 125 -11.59 3.51 23.27
C GLN A 125 -13.06 3.85 23.47
N HIS A 126 -13.33 5.01 24.08
CA HIS A 126 -14.68 5.53 24.25
C HIS A 126 -15.30 5.93 22.91
N ILE A 127 -16.58 5.61 22.72
CA ILE A 127 -17.35 5.94 21.51
C ILE A 127 -18.51 6.89 21.85
N ALA A 128 -19.40 6.47 22.73
CA ALA A 128 -20.58 7.25 23.14
C ALA A 128 -21.11 6.78 24.50
N THR A 129 -21.99 7.56 25.13
CA THR A 129 -22.63 7.22 26.41
C THR A 129 -24.14 7.21 26.26
N LEU A 130 -24.79 6.08 26.56
CA LEU A 130 -26.24 5.97 26.66
C LEU A 130 -26.70 6.39 28.05
N THR A 131 -27.60 7.36 28.10
CA THR A 131 -28.11 7.93 29.38
C THR A 131 -29.36 7.24 29.89
N ASP A 132 -30.18 6.70 29.00
CA ASP A 132 -31.49 6.12 29.36
C ASP A 132 -31.50 4.59 29.27
N LYS A 133 -32.25 3.94 30.16
CA LYS A 133 -32.42 2.48 30.17
C LYS A 133 -33.06 1.94 28.88
N GLY A 134 -33.90 2.75 28.20
CA GLY A 134 -34.55 2.41 26.96
C GLY A 134 -33.78 2.80 25.72
N ALA A 135 -32.66 3.54 25.87
CA ALA A 135 -31.87 4.01 24.76
C ALA A 135 -31.19 2.85 24.02
N ARG A 136 -31.11 2.99 22.71
CA ARG A 136 -30.41 2.05 21.83
C ARG A 136 -29.54 2.84 20.84
N PHE A 137 -28.33 2.36 20.63
CA PHE A 137 -27.42 2.90 19.65
C PHE A 137 -26.99 1.82 18.68
N ILE A 138 -27.26 2.04 17.39
CA ILE A 138 -26.85 1.13 16.30
C ILE A 138 -26.01 1.93 15.31
N ALA A 139 -24.85 1.40 14.99
CA ALA A 139 -23.99 1.96 13.96
C ALA A 139 -23.35 0.85 13.11
N GLU A 140 -23.29 1.08 11.81
CA GLU A 140 -22.53 0.29 10.84
C GLU A 140 -21.31 1.10 10.44
N LEU A 141 -20.12 0.54 10.60
CA LEU A 141 -18.84 1.18 10.29
C LEU A 141 -18.22 0.47 9.11
N ILE A 142 -17.85 1.22 8.07
CA ILE A 142 -17.12 0.69 6.93
C ILE A 142 -15.66 1.04 7.12
N ILE A 143 -14.83 -0.01 7.13
CA ILE A 143 -13.38 0.06 7.33
C ILE A 143 -12.71 -0.33 6.03
N GLU A 144 -11.81 0.54 5.56
CA GLU A 144 -11.07 0.36 4.30
C GLU A 144 -9.57 0.44 4.54
N LYS A 145 -8.78 -0.17 3.64
CA LYS A 145 -7.33 0.02 3.57
C LYS A 145 -7.00 1.27 2.77
N GLY A 146 -5.96 1.95 3.18
CA GLY A 146 -5.45 3.10 2.45
C GLY A 146 -4.05 3.49 2.91
N ILE A 147 -3.55 4.60 2.39
CA ILE A 147 -2.23 5.15 2.68
C ILE A 147 -2.37 6.62 3.07
N GLY A 148 -1.65 7.04 4.10
CA GLY A 148 -1.58 8.43 4.52
C GLY A 148 -2.89 8.98 5.07
N PHE A 149 -3.37 10.10 4.54
CA PHE A 149 -4.60 10.80 4.94
C PHE A 149 -5.45 11.08 3.70
N VAL A 150 -6.74 10.75 3.79
CA VAL A 150 -7.73 11.02 2.75
C VAL A 150 -8.87 11.83 3.37
N PRO A 151 -9.13 13.06 2.89
CA PRO A 151 -10.22 13.87 3.38
C PRO A 151 -11.58 13.31 2.95
N SER A 152 -12.62 13.55 3.74
CA SER A 152 -14.00 13.09 3.48
C SER A 152 -14.54 13.56 2.13
N GLU A 153 -14.13 14.73 1.65
CA GLU A 153 -14.51 15.27 0.34
C GLU A 153 -14.07 14.38 -0.83
N GLU A 154 -12.93 13.71 -0.72
CA GLU A 154 -12.46 12.75 -1.73
C GLU A 154 -13.26 11.46 -1.69
N LEU A 155 -13.60 10.97 -0.49
CA LEU A 155 -14.40 9.77 -0.28
C LEU A 155 -15.87 9.96 -0.68
N MET A 156 -16.37 11.20 -0.69
CA MET A 156 -17.73 11.55 -1.13
C MET A 156 -17.93 11.46 -2.64
N LYS A 157 -16.87 11.46 -3.45
CA LYS A 157 -16.96 11.32 -4.92
C LYS A 157 -17.54 9.96 -5.34
N ASP A 158 -17.41 8.94 -4.50
CA ASP A 158 -18.07 7.67 -4.69
C ASP A 158 -19.55 7.76 -4.35
N LYS A 159 -20.38 6.93 -4.99
CA LYS A 159 -21.82 6.88 -4.69
C LYS A 159 -22.05 6.43 -3.24
N VAL A 160 -22.35 7.39 -2.39
CA VAL A 160 -22.65 7.15 -0.96
C VAL A 160 -24.15 6.95 -0.80
N SER A 161 -24.57 5.93 -0.06
CA SER A 161 -25.98 5.69 0.24
C SER A 161 -26.54 6.78 1.18
N VAL A 162 -27.82 7.11 1.02
CA VAL A 162 -28.49 8.11 1.86
C VAL A 162 -28.38 7.73 3.34
N GLY A 163 -28.01 8.71 4.19
CA GLY A 163 -27.83 8.50 5.64
C GLY A 163 -26.49 7.91 6.04
N THR A 164 -25.53 7.78 5.12
CA THR A 164 -24.16 7.42 5.45
C THR A 164 -23.34 8.69 5.67
N LEU A 165 -22.67 8.78 6.80
CA LEU A 165 -21.76 9.85 7.18
C LEU A 165 -20.33 9.45 6.75
N VAL A 166 -19.65 10.33 6.04
CA VAL A 166 -18.28 10.10 5.55
C VAL A 166 -17.30 10.77 6.51
N LEU A 167 -16.24 10.06 6.89
CA LEU A 167 -15.20 10.55 7.80
C LEU A 167 -13.89 10.76 7.05
N ASP A 168 -13.11 11.76 7.49
CA ASP A 168 -11.70 11.82 7.07
C ASP A 168 -10.97 10.59 7.57
N ALA A 169 -10.27 9.92 6.70
CA ALA A 169 -9.55 8.69 7.01
C ALA A 169 -8.06 8.93 7.24
N ILE A 170 -7.57 8.55 8.42
CA ILE A 170 -6.15 8.54 8.77
C ILE A 170 -5.69 7.09 8.72
N PHE A 171 -5.11 6.68 7.61
CA PHE A 171 -4.66 5.31 7.39
C PHE A 171 -3.28 5.03 7.99
N THR A 172 -2.43 6.07 8.12
CA THR A 172 -1.06 5.87 8.62
C THR A 172 -1.04 5.21 10.00
N PRO A 173 -0.30 4.11 10.17
CA PRO A 173 -0.13 3.46 11.46
C PRO A 173 0.92 4.15 12.35
N ILE A 174 1.58 5.20 11.84
CA ILE A 174 2.64 5.93 12.55
C ILE A 174 2.07 7.15 13.24
N ARG A 175 2.23 7.23 14.56
CA ARG A 175 1.89 8.40 15.36
C ARG A 175 3.00 9.46 15.36
N ARG A 176 4.25 8.97 15.43
CA ARG A 176 5.41 9.84 15.45
C ARG A 176 6.60 9.16 14.81
N ALA A 177 7.31 9.87 13.95
CA ALA A 177 8.60 9.48 13.41
C ALA A 177 9.52 10.70 13.44
N THR A 178 10.65 10.57 14.15
CA THR A 178 11.70 11.61 14.23
C THR A 178 13.06 10.96 14.07
N TYR A 179 14.04 11.73 13.64
CA TYR A 179 15.42 11.28 13.56
C TYR A 179 16.36 12.35 14.10
N GLU A 180 17.50 11.90 14.61
CA GLU A 180 18.63 12.72 15.05
C GLU A 180 19.89 12.24 14.36
N VAL A 181 20.78 13.17 14.02
CA VAL A 181 22.07 12.85 13.39
C VAL A 181 23.17 13.36 14.27
N GLU A 182 24.05 12.45 14.67
CA GLU A 182 25.22 12.74 15.47
C GLU A 182 26.50 12.39 14.69
N ASN A 183 27.60 13.04 15.01
CA ASN A 183 28.88 12.66 14.44
C ASN A 183 29.47 11.47 15.21
N MET A 184 30.05 10.54 14.46
CA MET A 184 30.73 9.37 15.03
C MET A 184 32.11 9.17 14.43
N ARG A 185 32.97 8.46 15.17
CA ARG A 185 34.30 8.10 14.68
C ARG A 185 34.28 6.77 13.93
N VAL A 186 34.87 6.78 12.75
CA VAL A 186 35.12 5.57 11.95
C VAL A 186 36.60 5.60 11.54
N GLY A 187 37.43 4.74 12.14
CA GLY A 187 38.87 4.78 11.96
C GLY A 187 39.48 6.09 12.47
N ASP A 188 40.18 6.81 11.61
CA ASP A 188 40.81 8.09 11.93
C ASP A 188 39.90 9.32 11.69
N ARG A 189 38.73 9.13 11.09
CA ARG A 189 37.78 10.21 10.80
C ARG A 189 36.69 10.27 11.87
N THR A 190 36.29 11.49 12.24
CA THR A 190 35.29 11.78 13.29
C THR A 190 34.03 12.46 12.74
N ASP A 191 33.90 12.57 11.43
CA ASP A 191 32.85 13.29 10.72
C ASP A 191 31.79 12.38 10.08
N TYR A 192 31.85 11.06 10.33
CA TYR A 192 30.81 10.12 9.92
C TYR A 192 29.52 10.36 10.69
N ASN A 193 28.39 9.99 10.10
CA ASN A 193 27.10 10.19 10.74
C ASN A 193 26.56 8.90 11.36
N LEU A 194 26.01 9.04 12.57
CA LEU A 194 25.13 8.11 13.24
C LEU A 194 23.73 8.69 13.17
N VAL A 195 22.78 7.91 12.69
CA VAL A 195 21.36 8.29 12.63
C VAL A 195 20.61 7.53 13.70
N ARG A 196 19.97 8.24 14.62
CA ARG A 196 19.06 7.68 15.60
C ARG A 196 17.64 7.94 15.17
N LEU A 197 16.90 6.87 14.83
CA LEU A 197 15.54 6.92 14.34
C LEU A 197 14.56 6.51 15.43
N PHE A 198 13.59 7.39 15.75
CA PHE A 198 12.54 7.16 16.74
C PHE A 198 11.24 6.91 16.00
N ILE A 199 10.59 5.78 16.28
CA ILE A 199 9.32 5.38 15.67
C ILE A 199 8.32 5.10 16.79
N GLU A 200 7.14 5.73 16.71
CA GLU A 200 6.00 5.45 17.56
C GLU A 200 4.80 5.08 16.66
N THR A 201 4.27 3.87 16.86
CA THR A 201 3.13 3.33 16.12
C THR A 201 1.85 3.45 16.94
N ASP A 202 0.73 3.18 16.32
CA ASP A 202 -0.57 3.11 16.97
C ASP A 202 -0.91 1.72 17.53
N GLY A 203 0.02 0.76 17.38
CA GLY A 203 -0.11 -0.63 17.83
C GLY A 203 -0.59 -1.60 16.75
N THR A 204 -1.02 -1.13 15.57
CA THR A 204 -1.44 -1.99 14.45
C THR A 204 -0.28 -2.75 13.82
N ILE A 205 0.90 -2.13 13.83
CA ILE A 205 2.17 -2.73 13.41
C ILE A 205 3.25 -2.45 14.46
N SER A 206 4.24 -3.34 14.57
CA SER A 206 5.39 -3.09 15.43
C SER A 206 6.32 -2.05 14.80
N PRO A 207 7.10 -1.28 15.61
CA PRO A 207 8.08 -0.31 15.11
C PRO A 207 9.11 -0.95 14.16
N ARG A 208 9.53 -2.18 14.43
CA ARG A 208 10.45 -2.95 13.60
C ARG A 208 9.84 -3.26 12.22
N GLU A 209 8.60 -3.70 12.20
CA GLU A 209 7.91 -3.99 10.93
C GLU A 209 7.67 -2.71 10.12
N ALA A 210 7.30 -1.59 10.78
CA ALA A 210 7.19 -0.29 10.16
C ALA A 210 8.51 0.16 9.51
N PHE A 211 9.62 0.03 10.24
CA PHE A 211 10.95 0.35 9.73
C PHE A 211 11.34 -0.52 8.53
N LYS A 212 11.09 -1.85 8.61
CA LYS A 212 11.36 -2.79 7.52
C LYS A 212 10.55 -2.45 6.26
N GLN A 213 9.25 -2.16 6.41
CA GLN A 213 8.40 -1.77 5.28
C GLN A 213 8.87 -0.46 4.65
N ALA A 214 9.27 0.54 5.46
CA ALA A 214 9.83 1.79 4.95
C ALA A 214 11.11 1.58 4.14
N LEU A 215 12.02 0.69 4.59
CA LEU A 215 13.22 0.32 3.84
C LEU A 215 12.87 -0.37 2.52
N VAL A 216 11.90 -1.28 2.51
CA VAL A 216 11.46 -1.97 1.28
C VAL A 216 10.89 -0.97 0.28
N ILE A 217 10.06 -0.02 0.73
CA ILE A 217 9.49 1.03 -0.12
C ILE A 217 10.62 1.90 -0.70
N MET A 218 11.56 2.36 0.13
CA MET A 218 12.68 3.18 -0.31
C MET A 218 13.56 2.45 -1.33
N LYS A 219 13.86 1.17 -1.08
CA LYS A 219 14.64 0.33 -1.99
C LYS A 219 13.95 0.20 -3.35
N LYS A 220 12.65 -0.11 -3.38
CA LYS A 220 11.88 -0.20 -4.62
C LYS A 220 11.88 1.10 -5.43
N GLN A 221 11.76 2.26 -4.76
CA GLN A 221 11.80 3.56 -5.44
C GLN A 221 13.17 3.84 -6.07
N ILE A 222 14.27 3.47 -5.41
CA ILE A 222 15.63 3.64 -5.93
C ILE A 222 15.89 2.67 -7.08
N GLU A 223 15.46 1.41 -6.95
CA GLU A 223 15.59 0.40 -8.02
C GLU A 223 14.87 0.81 -9.31
N GLN A 224 13.73 1.47 -9.20
CA GLN A 224 13.00 2.02 -10.37
C GLN A 224 13.79 3.15 -11.08
N LEU A 225 14.55 3.94 -10.32
CA LEU A 225 15.41 4.99 -10.91
C LEU A 225 16.64 4.39 -11.59
N ASP A 226 17.18 3.28 -11.10
CA ASP A 226 18.32 2.59 -11.67
C ASP A 226 18.01 2.02 -13.08
N ILE A 227 16.77 1.59 -13.30
CA ILE A 227 16.28 1.15 -14.62
C ILE A 227 16.39 2.26 -15.65
N PHE A 228 16.14 3.52 -15.25
CA PHE A 228 16.22 4.69 -16.15
C PHE A 228 17.66 5.04 -16.55
N VAL A 229 18.64 4.75 -15.69
CA VAL A 229 20.07 5.08 -15.93
C VAL A 229 20.76 4.02 -16.78
N SER A 230 20.25 2.78 -16.79
CA SER A 230 20.83 1.67 -17.55
C SER A 230 20.11 1.48 -18.90
N ASP A 231 20.36 2.36 -19.87
CA ASP A 231 19.75 2.31 -21.21
C ASP A 231 19.97 0.97 -21.95
N GLU A 232 20.99 0.21 -21.60
CA GLU A 232 21.25 -1.13 -22.17
C GLU A 232 20.52 -2.27 -21.43
N LYS A 233 20.08 -2.06 -20.16
CA LYS A 233 19.37 -3.07 -19.36
C LYS A 233 17.87 -2.86 -19.31
N SER A 234 17.34 -1.69 -19.68
CA SER A 234 15.92 -1.38 -19.64
C SER A 234 15.08 -2.29 -20.55
N GLU A 235 15.63 -2.71 -21.69
CA GLU A 235 14.97 -3.69 -22.57
C GLU A 235 14.98 -5.12 -22.00
N GLU A 236 16.02 -5.53 -21.24
CA GLU A 236 16.10 -6.86 -20.66
C GLU A 236 15.29 -7.02 -19.35
N LEU A 237 15.14 -5.97 -18.53
CA LEU A 237 14.42 -6.02 -17.26
C LEU A 237 12.89 -5.96 -17.41
N VAL A 238 12.39 -5.24 -18.40
CA VAL A 238 10.98 -5.35 -18.80
C VAL A 238 10.69 -6.73 -19.38
N ARG A 239 11.68 -7.38 -20.02
CA ARG A 239 11.60 -8.75 -20.54
C ARG A 239 11.79 -9.83 -19.46
N GLY A 240 12.37 -9.51 -18.31
CA GLY A 240 12.75 -10.47 -17.25
C GLY A 240 11.93 -10.43 -15.96
N SER A 241 11.02 -9.47 -15.79
CA SER A 241 10.13 -9.44 -14.63
C SER A 241 9.10 -10.57 -14.68
N GLU A 242 8.84 -11.23 -13.55
CA GLU A 242 7.81 -12.28 -13.45
C GLU A 242 6.45 -11.77 -13.94
N ALA A 243 6.10 -10.52 -13.66
CA ALA A 243 4.90 -9.85 -14.21
C ALA A 243 4.91 -9.76 -15.74
N GLY A 244 6.06 -9.51 -16.38
CA GLY A 244 6.19 -9.53 -17.84
C GLY A 244 6.02 -10.94 -18.42
N LYS A 245 6.48 -11.98 -17.73
CA LYS A 245 6.30 -13.38 -18.15
C LYS A 245 4.84 -13.82 -18.03
N GLU A 246 4.15 -13.46 -16.94
CA GLU A 246 2.73 -13.76 -16.75
C GLU A 246 1.86 -13.07 -17.84
N ILE A 247 2.09 -11.80 -18.14
CA ILE A 247 1.35 -11.08 -19.19
C ILE A 247 1.60 -11.69 -20.58
N VAL A 248 2.84 -12.13 -20.86
CA VAL A 248 3.20 -12.78 -22.13
C VAL A 248 2.59 -14.16 -22.24
N GLU A 249 2.52 -14.94 -21.16
CA GLU A 249 1.89 -16.26 -21.15
C GLU A 249 0.38 -16.15 -21.23
N GLU A 250 -0.24 -15.18 -20.56
CA GLU A 250 -1.69 -14.97 -20.56
C GLU A 250 -2.23 -14.53 -21.94
N LYS A 251 -1.47 -13.70 -22.67
CA LYS A 251 -1.87 -13.21 -24.01
C LYS A 251 -1.71 -14.24 -25.12
N PHE A 252 -0.75 -15.15 -25.04
CA PHE A 252 -0.46 -16.18 -26.05
C PHE A 252 -0.80 -17.60 -25.56
N VAL A 253 -1.91 -17.74 -24.81
CA VAL A 253 -2.37 -19.04 -24.31
C VAL A 253 -2.58 -20.03 -25.47
N GLY A 254 -1.93 -21.19 -25.40
CA GLY A 254 -2.04 -22.24 -26.42
C GLY A 254 -1.06 -22.13 -27.60
N MET A 255 -0.34 -21.03 -27.78
CA MET A 255 0.65 -20.87 -28.84
C MET A 255 2.04 -21.34 -28.41
N LYS A 256 2.57 -22.39 -29.06
CA LYS A 256 3.96 -22.85 -28.88
C LYS A 256 4.89 -22.11 -29.84
N ILE A 257 5.22 -20.86 -29.51
CA ILE A 257 6.19 -20.01 -30.24
C ILE A 257 7.31 -19.59 -29.26
N SER A 258 8.48 -19.26 -29.83
CA SER A 258 9.63 -18.87 -29.02
C SER A 258 9.38 -17.56 -28.25
N ALA A 259 10.03 -17.41 -27.08
CA ALA A 259 9.90 -16.18 -26.28
C ALA A 259 10.33 -14.91 -27.09
N ARG A 260 11.31 -15.05 -27.98
CA ARG A 260 11.76 -13.97 -28.88
C ARG A 260 10.67 -13.56 -29.86
N THR A 261 9.96 -14.52 -30.45
CA THR A 261 8.84 -14.29 -31.37
C THR A 261 7.67 -13.62 -30.65
N LYS A 262 7.33 -14.08 -29.43
CA LYS A 262 6.29 -13.45 -28.60
C LYS A 262 6.58 -11.98 -28.30
N ASN A 263 7.82 -11.68 -27.92
CA ASN A 263 8.23 -10.32 -27.58
C ASN A 263 8.23 -9.40 -28.82
N ALA A 264 8.65 -9.90 -29.99
CA ALA A 264 8.62 -9.14 -31.23
C ALA A 264 7.17 -8.80 -31.64
N LEU A 265 6.22 -9.73 -31.50
CA LEU A 265 4.80 -9.49 -31.76
C LEU A 265 4.19 -8.46 -30.78
N LEU A 266 4.56 -8.52 -29.49
CA LEU A 266 4.12 -7.54 -28.50
C LEU A 266 4.69 -6.15 -28.76
N ALA A 267 5.94 -6.05 -29.20
CA ALA A 267 6.57 -4.78 -29.56
C ALA A 267 5.87 -4.12 -30.75
N ALA A 268 5.33 -4.94 -31.66
CA ALA A 268 4.51 -4.49 -32.79
C ALA A 268 3.03 -4.20 -32.42
N GLY A 269 2.66 -4.32 -31.12
CA GLY A 269 1.28 -4.09 -30.67
C GLY A 269 0.32 -5.25 -30.92
N ILE A 270 0.81 -6.41 -31.35
CA ILE A 270 0.02 -7.60 -31.66
C ILE A 270 0.04 -8.53 -30.45
N GLY A 271 -1.06 -8.53 -29.68
CA GLY A 271 -1.11 -9.22 -28.37
C GLY A 271 -1.99 -10.48 -28.32
N LEU A 272 -2.83 -10.71 -29.32
CA LEU A 272 -3.75 -11.85 -29.34
C LEU A 272 -3.54 -12.71 -30.60
N PRO A 273 -3.80 -14.04 -30.52
CA PRO A 273 -3.72 -14.91 -31.70
C PRO A 273 -4.62 -14.47 -32.88
N GLU A 274 -5.76 -13.85 -32.57
CA GLU A 274 -6.72 -13.32 -33.54
C GLU A 274 -6.15 -12.10 -34.29
N ASP A 275 -5.40 -11.24 -33.58
CA ASP A 275 -4.75 -10.06 -34.19
C ASP A 275 -3.64 -10.49 -35.16
N ILE A 276 -2.94 -11.59 -34.86
CA ILE A 276 -1.93 -12.16 -35.76
C ILE A 276 -2.57 -12.65 -37.04
N ALA A 277 -3.75 -13.26 -36.96
CA ALA A 277 -4.48 -13.80 -38.11
C ALA A 277 -4.98 -12.70 -39.08
N LEU A 278 -5.13 -11.46 -38.60
CA LEU A 278 -5.52 -10.31 -39.41
C LEU A 278 -4.39 -9.77 -40.30
N ASN A 279 -3.14 -10.13 -40.03
CA ASN A 279 -1.97 -9.68 -40.78
C ASN A 279 -1.59 -10.69 -41.84
N SER A 280 -1.00 -10.17 -42.94
CA SER A 280 -0.45 -11.00 -44.00
C SER A 280 0.95 -11.54 -43.63
N GLU A 281 1.39 -12.57 -44.34
CA GLU A 281 2.75 -13.13 -44.16
C GLU A 281 3.86 -12.09 -44.39
N ALA A 282 3.66 -11.19 -45.36
CA ALA A 282 4.59 -10.12 -45.69
C ALA A 282 4.70 -9.09 -44.54
N GLU A 283 3.58 -8.66 -43.99
CA GLU A 283 3.51 -7.71 -42.87
C GLU A 283 4.19 -8.26 -41.61
N ILE A 284 3.97 -9.53 -41.30
CA ILE A 284 4.62 -10.17 -40.14
C ILE A 284 6.13 -10.31 -40.34
N LYS A 285 6.58 -10.53 -41.57
CA LYS A 285 8.01 -10.66 -41.89
C LYS A 285 8.75 -9.33 -41.83
N GLU A 286 8.07 -8.21 -42.05
CA GLU A 286 8.65 -6.86 -41.94
C GLU A 286 8.85 -6.41 -40.50
N LEU A 287 8.27 -7.12 -39.51
CA LEU A 287 8.43 -6.77 -38.10
C LEU A 287 9.87 -7.04 -37.62
N GLU A 288 10.43 -6.08 -36.91
CA GLU A 288 11.77 -6.15 -36.39
C GLU A 288 11.95 -7.35 -35.43
N GLY A 289 12.90 -8.24 -35.77
CA GLY A 289 13.17 -9.45 -34.97
C GLY A 289 12.41 -10.71 -35.39
N ILE A 290 11.56 -10.67 -36.45
CA ILE A 290 10.84 -11.80 -37.00
C ILE A 290 11.47 -12.22 -38.36
N GLY A 291 12.07 -13.40 -38.38
CA GLY A 291 12.61 -14.00 -39.60
C GLY A 291 11.78 -15.18 -40.12
N ASP A 292 12.18 -15.78 -41.25
CA ASP A 292 11.48 -16.88 -41.89
C ASP A 292 11.15 -18.07 -40.98
N LYS A 293 12.04 -18.37 -40.00
CA LYS A 293 11.81 -19.41 -39.00
C LYS A 293 10.68 -19.05 -38.03
N ALA A 294 10.62 -17.80 -37.58
CA ALA A 294 9.59 -17.29 -36.69
C ALA A 294 8.21 -17.27 -37.35
N VAL A 295 8.15 -16.84 -38.65
CA VAL A 295 6.92 -16.91 -39.46
C VAL A 295 6.42 -18.36 -39.58
N SER A 296 7.30 -19.32 -39.79
CA SER A 296 6.91 -20.75 -39.85
C SER A 296 6.40 -21.29 -38.48
N GLU A 297 6.97 -20.83 -37.38
CA GLU A 297 6.48 -21.15 -36.03
C GLU A 297 5.08 -20.56 -35.76
N ILE A 298 4.86 -19.30 -36.16
CA ILE A 298 3.58 -18.60 -36.04
C ILE A 298 2.51 -19.35 -36.85
N LYS A 299 2.77 -19.68 -38.12
CA LYS A 299 1.84 -20.44 -38.96
C LYS A 299 1.44 -21.79 -38.34
N LYS A 300 2.42 -22.54 -37.82
CA LYS A 300 2.16 -23.82 -37.14
C LYS A 300 1.37 -23.65 -35.86
N ALA A 301 1.60 -22.56 -35.12
CA ALA A 301 0.88 -22.27 -33.89
C ALA A 301 -0.56 -21.84 -34.16
N LEU A 302 -0.80 -20.98 -35.16
CA LEU A 302 -2.14 -20.56 -35.58
C LEU A 302 -2.95 -21.73 -36.12
N ALA A 303 -2.37 -22.60 -36.96
CA ALA A 303 -3.01 -23.78 -37.50
C ALA A 303 -3.55 -24.75 -36.39
N LYS A 304 -2.84 -24.84 -35.23
CA LYS A 304 -3.30 -25.60 -34.07
C LYS A 304 -4.51 -24.98 -33.37
N LEU A 305 -4.69 -23.68 -33.48
CA LEU A 305 -5.82 -22.92 -32.94
C LEU A 305 -6.97 -22.77 -33.95
N GLY A 306 -6.83 -23.38 -35.14
CA GLY A 306 -7.82 -23.28 -36.22
C GLY A 306 -7.84 -21.94 -36.95
N LEU A 307 -6.77 -21.14 -36.81
CA LEU A 307 -6.61 -19.82 -37.44
C LEU A 307 -5.58 -19.91 -38.57
N ALA A 308 -5.70 -19.03 -39.58
CA ALA A 308 -4.73 -18.87 -40.65
C ALA A 308 -4.41 -17.38 -40.82
N LEU A 309 -3.22 -17.08 -41.33
CA LEU A 309 -2.85 -15.72 -41.71
C LEU A 309 -3.69 -15.27 -42.89
N ARG A 310 -3.92 -13.98 -42.99
CA ARG A 310 -4.58 -13.35 -44.15
C ARG A 310 -3.72 -13.57 -45.39
N GLU A 311 -4.37 -13.91 -46.53
CA GLU A 311 -3.69 -14.05 -47.83
C GLU A 311 -3.22 -12.71 -48.39
#